data_b773ca50a62896e20d9b0e42f002c9db
#
_entry.id   b773ca50a62896e20d9b0e42f002c9db
#
_cell.length_a   1.000
_cell.length_b   1.000
_cell.length_c   1.000
_cell.angle_alpha   90.00
_cell.angle_beta   90.00
_cell.angle_gamma   90.00
#
_symmetry.space_group_name_H-M   'P 1'
#
loop_
_entity.id
_entity.type
_entity.pdbx_description
1 polymer ?
#
loop_
_entity_poly.entity_id
_entity_poly.type
_entity_poly.pdbx_seq_one_letter_code
_entity_poly.pdbx_strand_id
1 'polypeptide(L)'
;MTDPPAAIAGEIKPELSYVDPGDGRRIAIRHRPVAAAGSPTILFLPGYASDMDGQKAVAIDLFCASRGLGCLRLDYSGTGSSPGDFATGTLARWLDEVLAAIDLGVSDGPLILAGSSMGGWLGLHAALRRKDRVAGLLGIAAAPDFTDWGYPADDRAVLLEQGKLERANPYGSEPSVTHRDFWLSGEQMRLLFAPIDIVVPVRLVIGEKDPEVPIGVTLKLVEQLRSADVQLKLIKNGGHRLSEPHEIHAILVELHNLVELAR
;
A
#
# COMPACT_ATOMS: atom_id res chain seq x y z
N MET A 1 -15.71 22.11 -11.11
CA MET A 1 -16.17 20.70 -11.03
C MET A 1 -15.91 20.09 -12.40
N THR A 2 -14.78 19.43 -12.56
CA THR A 2 -14.48 18.67 -13.79
C THR A 2 -14.90 17.23 -13.53
N ASP A 3 -15.73 16.69 -14.41
CA ASP A 3 -16.17 15.30 -14.38
C ASP A 3 -14.97 14.35 -14.27
N PRO A 4 -15.11 13.17 -13.61
CA PRO A 4 -14.08 12.16 -13.61
C PRO A 4 -13.74 11.82 -15.07
N PRO A 5 -12.45 11.66 -15.41
CA PRO A 5 -12.08 11.33 -16.78
C PRO A 5 -12.78 10.04 -17.19
N ALA A 6 -13.58 10.11 -18.25
CA ALA A 6 -14.09 8.94 -18.94
C ALA A 6 -12.89 8.04 -19.26
N ALA A 7 -13.04 6.73 -19.11
CA ALA A 7 -12.01 5.75 -19.46
C ALA A 7 -11.46 6.12 -20.84
N ILE A 8 -10.19 6.55 -20.88
CA ILE A 8 -9.52 6.88 -22.14
C ILE A 8 -9.30 5.56 -22.85
N ALA A 9 -10.17 5.26 -23.81
CA ALA A 9 -10.04 4.08 -24.65
C ALA A 9 -8.71 4.20 -25.44
N GLY A 10 -7.72 3.35 -25.14
CA GLY A 10 -6.46 3.29 -25.84
C GLY A 10 -5.20 3.49 -24.98
N GLU A 11 -5.33 3.66 -23.68
CA GLU A 11 -4.16 3.84 -22.83
C GLU A 11 -3.41 2.51 -22.61
N ILE A 12 -2.14 2.48 -23.04
CA ILE A 12 -1.31 1.27 -22.97
C ILE A 12 -0.98 0.97 -21.50
N LYS A 13 -1.39 -0.20 -21.01
CA LYS A 13 -0.98 -0.74 -19.73
C LYS A 13 0.55 -0.93 -19.74
N PRO A 14 1.30 -0.43 -18.74
CA PRO A 14 2.73 -0.66 -18.70
C PRO A 14 3.09 -2.15 -18.77
N GLU A 15 4.15 -2.47 -19.51
CA GLU A 15 4.63 -3.84 -19.65
C GLU A 15 5.05 -4.43 -18.29
N LEU A 16 4.90 -5.75 -18.17
CA LEU A 16 5.39 -6.49 -17.02
C LEU A 16 6.90 -6.61 -17.10
N SER A 17 7.58 -6.18 -16.06
CA SER A 17 9.01 -6.36 -15.89
C SER A 17 9.33 -6.85 -14.49
N TYR A 18 10.62 -7.06 -14.18
CA TYR A 18 11.01 -7.63 -12.90
C TYR A 18 12.21 -6.88 -12.34
N VAL A 19 12.23 -6.68 -11.01
CA VAL A 19 13.41 -6.27 -10.26
C VAL A 19 13.92 -7.45 -9.42
N ASP A 20 15.25 -7.52 -9.22
CA ASP A 20 15.90 -8.49 -8.34
C ASP A 20 16.44 -7.75 -7.11
N PRO A 21 15.99 -8.07 -5.89
CA PRO A 21 16.52 -7.48 -4.64
C PRO A 21 17.99 -7.85 -4.35
N GLY A 22 18.61 -8.69 -5.17
CA GLY A 22 20.01 -9.13 -5.00
C GLY A 22 20.16 -10.53 -4.40
N ASP A 23 19.08 -11.26 -4.23
CA ASP A 23 19.05 -12.63 -3.69
C ASP A 23 18.43 -13.66 -4.65
N GLY A 24 18.28 -13.28 -5.93
CA GLY A 24 17.71 -14.12 -7.00
C GLY A 24 16.19 -14.15 -7.04
N ARG A 25 15.49 -13.41 -6.17
CA ARG A 25 14.04 -13.23 -6.29
C ARG A 25 13.72 -12.36 -7.51
N ARG A 26 12.56 -12.62 -8.10
CA ARG A 26 12.05 -11.82 -9.21
C ARG A 26 10.75 -11.17 -8.79
N ILE A 27 10.77 -9.85 -8.57
CA ILE A 27 9.63 -9.08 -8.15
C ILE A 27 8.98 -8.43 -9.36
N ALA A 28 7.77 -8.83 -9.67
CA ALA A 28 7.01 -8.32 -10.81
C ALA A 28 6.62 -6.86 -10.56
N ILE A 29 6.89 -6.02 -11.55
CA ILE A 29 6.55 -4.61 -11.53
C ILE A 29 5.89 -4.17 -12.83
N ARG A 30 5.06 -3.12 -12.75
CA ARG A 30 4.62 -2.32 -13.89
C ARG A 30 5.07 -0.89 -13.67
N HIS A 31 5.91 -0.40 -14.54
CA HIS A 31 6.49 0.94 -14.42
C HIS A 31 6.05 1.83 -15.59
N ARG A 32 5.43 2.95 -15.23
CA ARG A 32 5.18 4.09 -16.11
C ARG A 32 6.21 5.16 -15.79
N PRO A 33 7.10 5.53 -16.71
CA PRO A 33 8.08 6.58 -16.45
C PRO A 33 7.40 7.95 -16.38
N VAL A 34 8.06 8.91 -15.73
CA VAL A 34 7.66 10.32 -15.73
C VAL A 34 7.76 10.91 -17.13
N ALA A 35 6.83 11.80 -17.50
CA ALA A 35 6.89 12.51 -18.78
C ALA A 35 7.92 13.65 -18.78
N ALA A 36 8.24 14.20 -17.61
CA ALA A 36 9.23 15.27 -17.44
C ALA A 36 10.10 15.02 -16.23
N ALA A 37 11.39 15.34 -16.34
CA ALA A 37 12.33 15.19 -15.22
C ALA A 37 11.85 16.02 -14.00
N GLY A 38 12.01 15.44 -12.81
CA GLY A 38 11.57 16.05 -11.55
C GLY A 38 10.09 15.88 -11.22
N SER A 39 9.27 15.34 -12.15
CA SER A 39 7.87 14.99 -11.82
C SER A 39 7.83 13.87 -10.77
N PRO A 40 6.84 13.90 -9.85
CA PRO A 40 6.69 12.83 -8.85
C PRO A 40 6.39 11.47 -9.49
N THR A 41 6.91 10.42 -8.85
CA THR A 41 6.51 9.03 -9.10
C THR A 41 5.65 8.54 -7.94
N ILE A 42 4.54 7.89 -8.26
CA ILE A 42 3.68 7.23 -7.28
C ILE A 42 4.04 5.74 -7.23
N LEU A 43 4.41 5.23 -6.05
CA LEU A 43 4.57 3.80 -5.81
C LEU A 43 3.32 3.26 -5.13
N PHE A 44 2.58 2.39 -5.81
CA PHE A 44 1.43 1.72 -5.23
C PHE A 44 1.82 0.40 -4.57
N LEU A 45 1.41 0.23 -3.32
CA LEU A 45 1.67 -0.93 -2.47
C LEU A 45 0.35 -1.67 -2.19
N PRO A 46 0.17 -2.90 -2.73
CA PRO A 46 -1.04 -3.70 -2.51
C PRO A 46 -1.24 -4.11 -1.04
N GLY A 47 -2.47 -4.52 -0.73
CA GLY A 47 -2.80 -5.15 0.55
C GLY A 47 -2.37 -6.62 0.63
N TYR A 48 -2.58 -7.23 1.80
CA TYR A 48 -2.33 -8.66 2.04
C TYR A 48 -3.14 -9.52 1.07
N ALA A 49 -2.50 -10.50 0.45
CA ALA A 49 -3.10 -11.39 -0.55
C ALA A 49 -3.79 -10.65 -1.72
N SER A 50 -3.30 -9.46 -2.08
CA SER A 50 -3.77 -8.65 -3.20
C SER A 50 -2.66 -8.52 -4.25
N ASP A 51 -2.97 -7.88 -5.37
CA ASP A 51 -2.05 -7.69 -6.49
C ASP A 51 -2.02 -6.25 -7.02
N MET A 52 -1.06 -5.99 -7.92
CA MET A 52 -0.82 -4.68 -8.54
C MET A 52 -1.82 -4.31 -9.66
N ASP A 53 -2.73 -5.19 -10.03
CA ASP A 53 -3.73 -4.99 -11.08
C ASP A 53 -5.15 -4.77 -10.54
N GLY A 54 -5.31 -4.66 -9.21
CA GLY A 54 -6.56 -4.31 -8.57
C GLY A 54 -7.06 -2.90 -8.93
N GLN A 55 -8.36 -2.64 -8.72
CA GLN A 55 -9.05 -1.42 -9.15
C GLN A 55 -8.36 -0.12 -8.70
N LYS A 56 -7.92 -0.03 -7.44
CA LYS A 56 -7.20 1.14 -6.91
C LYS A 56 -5.87 1.34 -7.61
N ALA A 57 -5.11 0.26 -7.81
CA ALA A 57 -3.81 0.29 -8.46
C ALA A 57 -3.93 0.79 -9.91
N VAL A 58 -4.90 0.28 -10.65
CA VAL A 58 -5.19 0.69 -12.04
C VAL A 58 -5.67 2.14 -12.08
N ALA A 59 -6.57 2.54 -11.19
CA ALA A 59 -7.07 3.93 -11.14
C ALA A 59 -5.94 4.94 -10.87
N ILE A 60 -5.00 4.61 -9.98
CA ILE A 60 -3.82 5.43 -9.70
C ILE A 60 -2.89 5.50 -10.92
N ASP A 61 -2.67 4.39 -11.63
CA ASP A 61 -1.87 4.38 -12.85
C ASP A 61 -2.48 5.28 -13.95
N LEU A 62 -3.79 5.19 -14.17
CA LEU A 62 -4.51 6.04 -15.12
C LEU A 62 -4.47 7.53 -14.71
N PHE A 63 -4.60 7.82 -13.42
CA PHE A 63 -4.42 9.17 -12.89
C PHE A 63 -3.01 9.70 -13.20
N CYS A 64 -1.97 8.90 -12.98
CA CYS A 64 -0.59 9.28 -13.29
C CYS A 64 -0.39 9.53 -14.79
N ALA A 65 -0.89 8.63 -15.63
CA ALA A 65 -0.82 8.75 -17.07
C ALA A 65 -1.42 10.07 -17.58
N SER A 66 -2.61 10.42 -17.11
CA SER A 66 -3.31 11.64 -17.52
C SER A 66 -2.60 12.94 -17.11
N ARG A 67 -1.58 12.86 -16.24
CA ARG A 67 -0.84 14.01 -15.68
C ARG A 67 0.66 13.98 -15.96
N GLY A 68 1.14 12.99 -16.73
CA GLY A 68 2.57 12.84 -17.01
C GLY A 68 3.42 12.48 -15.78
N LEU A 69 2.79 11.90 -14.74
CA LEU A 69 3.46 11.44 -13.53
C LEU A 69 4.01 10.02 -13.72
N GLY A 70 5.05 9.67 -12.96
CA GLY A 70 5.50 8.29 -12.85
C GLY A 70 4.53 7.44 -12.01
N CYS A 71 4.43 6.17 -12.35
CA CYS A 71 3.71 5.19 -11.55
C CYS A 71 4.47 3.87 -11.53
N LEU A 72 4.75 3.36 -10.34
CA LEU A 72 5.30 2.02 -10.14
C LEU A 72 4.31 1.22 -9.31
N ARG A 73 3.97 0.02 -9.78
CA ARG A 73 3.14 -0.95 -9.07
C ARG A 73 3.91 -2.25 -8.99
N LEU A 74 3.81 -2.98 -7.88
CA LEU A 74 4.50 -4.24 -7.69
C LEU A 74 3.59 -5.32 -7.11
N ASP A 75 3.96 -6.57 -7.37
CA ASP A 75 3.46 -7.73 -6.63
C ASP A 75 4.57 -8.24 -5.71
N TYR A 76 4.24 -8.52 -4.47
CA TYR A 76 5.20 -9.15 -3.55
C TYR A 76 5.49 -10.59 -3.96
N SER A 77 6.64 -11.14 -3.56
CA SER A 77 6.95 -12.56 -3.83
C SER A 77 5.82 -13.47 -3.34
N GLY A 78 5.38 -14.38 -4.21
CA GLY A 78 4.25 -15.27 -3.94
C GLY A 78 2.86 -14.65 -4.13
N THR A 79 2.76 -13.42 -4.66
CA THR A 79 1.49 -12.80 -5.03
C THR A 79 1.46 -12.42 -6.51
N GLY A 80 0.26 -12.32 -7.09
CA GLY A 80 0.04 -11.83 -8.45
C GLY A 80 0.96 -12.47 -9.49
N SER A 81 1.77 -11.64 -10.17
CA SER A 81 2.73 -12.06 -11.20
C SER A 81 4.13 -12.33 -10.64
N SER A 82 4.40 -12.10 -9.37
CA SER A 82 5.69 -12.42 -8.74
C SER A 82 5.79 -13.90 -8.40
N PRO A 83 6.85 -14.58 -8.87
CA PRO A 83 7.11 -15.97 -8.49
C PRO A 83 7.32 -16.11 -6.97
N GLY A 84 7.15 -17.33 -6.48
CA GLY A 84 7.39 -17.68 -5.08
C GLY A 84 6.20 -18.38 -4.44
N ASP A 85 6.39 -18.76 -3.20
CA ASP A 85 5.33 -19.34 -2.38
C ASP A 85 4.85 -18.29 -1.37
N PHE A 86 3.56 -17.95 -1.40
CA PHE A 86 2.94 -17.03 -0.47
C PHE A 86 3.16 -17.42 1.00
N ALA A 87 3.22 -18.73 1.27
CA ALA A 87 3.48 -19.25 2.61
C ALA A 87 4.85 -18.83 3.19
N THR A 88 5.81 -18.47 2.34
CA THR A 88 7.15 -17.99 2.77
C THR A 88 7.22 -16.47 2.88
N GLY A 89 6.13 -15.77 2.56
CA GLY A 89 6.02 -14.31 2.67
C GLY A 89 6.07 -13.85 4.12
N THR A 90 6.86 -12.81 4.40
CA THR A 90 6.90 -12.13 5.69
C THR A 90 6.84 -10.63 5.47
N LEU A 91 6.38 -9.86 6.46
CA LEU A 91 6.33 -8.42 6.35
C LEU A 91 7.72 -7.80 6.08
N ALA A 92 8.75 -8.34 6.75
CA ALA A 92 10.14 -7.89 6.55
C ALA A 92 10.62 -8.19 5.13
N ARG A 93 10.37 -9.39 4.61
CA ARG A 93 10.73 -9.77 3.24
C ARG A 93 10.07 -8.88 2.20
N TRP A 94 8.78 -8.64 2.33
CA TRP A 94 8.04 -7.77 1.42
C TRP A 94 8.46 -6.31 1.54
N LEU A 95 8.89 -5.86 2.72
CA LEU A 95 9.51 -4.54 2.85
C LEU A 95 10.83 -4.45 2.07
N ASP A 96 11.70 -5.45 2.13
CA ASP A 96 12.95 -5.47 1.36
C ASP A 96 12.66 -5.40 -0.15
N GLU A 97 11.59 -6.05 -0.62
CA GLU A 97 11.13 -5.98 -2.00
C GLU A 97 10.61 -4.59 -2.39
N VAL A 98 9.88 -3.93 -1.49
CA VAL A 98 9.47 -2.52 -1.68
C VAL A 98 10.68 -1.61 -1.78
N LEU A 99 11.67 -1.79 -0.91
CA LEU A 99 12.89 -0.97 -0.94
C LEU A 99 13.69 -1.21 -2.22
N ALA A 100 13.81 -2.45 -2.68
CA ALA A 100 14.44 -2.77 -3.96
C ALA A 100 13.69 -2.14 -5.15
N ALA A 101 12.35 -2.17 -5.13
CA ALA A 101 11.53 -1.51 -6.17
C ALA A 101 11.74 0.02 -6.17
N ILE A 102 11.92 0.65 -5.01
CA ILE A 102 12.28 2.08 -4.91
C ILE A 102 13.67 2.33 -5.50
N ASP A 103 14.66 1.55 -5.08
CA ASP A 103 16.06 1.82 -5.40
C ASP A 103 16.41 1.48 -6.86
N LEU A 104 15.76 0.47 -7.44
CA LEU A 104 16.07 -0.03 -8.78
C LEU A 104 15.02 0.33 -9.83
N GLY A 105 13.77 0.54 -9.42
CA GLY A 105 12.63 0.73 -10.31
C GLY A 105 12.19 2.19 -10.46
N VAL A 106 12.65 3.10 -9.61
CA VAL A 106 12.23 4.51 -9.65
C VAL A 106 13.42 5.41 -9.94
N SER A 107 13.33 6.22 -11.00
CA SER A 107 14.31 7.27 -11.33
C SER A 107 14.35 8.36 -10.25
N ASP A 108 15.36 9.24 -10.33
CA ASP A 108 15.47 10.41 -9.46
C ASP A 108 14.23 11.30 -9.55
N GLY A 109 13.77 11.79 -8.41
CA GLY A 109 12.58 12.64 -8.28
C GLY A 109 11.80 12.35 -7.01
N PRO A 110 10.81 13.20 -6.67
CA PRO A 110 9.97 12.99 -5.50
C PRO A 110 9.18 11.68 -5.60
N LEU A 111 9.11 10.93 -4.51
CA LEU A 111 8.37 9.68 -4.42
C LEU A 111 7.17 9.86 -3.48
N ILE A 112 5.99 9.49 -3.96
CA ILE A 112 4.77 9.41 -3.14
C ILE A 112 4.42 7.94 -2.98
N LEU A 113 4.33 7.47 -1.73
CA LEU A 113 3.92 6.11 -1.42
C LEU A 113 2.39 6.06 -1.26
N ALA A 114 1.72 5.22 -2.03
CA ALA A 114 0.27 4.99 -1.94
C ALA A 114 0.02 3.53 -1.53
N GLY A 115 -0.28 3.30 -0.26
CA GLY A 115 -0.43 1.96 0.28
C GLY A 115 -1.86 1.63 0.71
N SER A 116 -2.37 0.46 0.28
CA SER A 116 -3.68 -0.04 0.67
C SER A 116 -3.54 -1.13 1.75
N SER A 117 -4.28 -0.99 2.86
CA SER A 117 -4.29 -1.97 3.96
C SER A 117 -2.87 -2.29 4.46
N MET A 118 -2.40 -3.54 4.38
CA MET A 118 -1.00 -3.92 4.66
C MET A 118 0.01 -3.06 3.88
N GLY A 119 -0.29 -2.72 2.63
CA GLY A 119 0.57 -1.84 1.82
C GLY A 119 0.76 -0.47 2.45
N GLY A 120 -0.22 0.04 3.21
CA GLY A 120 -0.07 1.25 4.02
C GLY A 120 0.96 1.07 5.15
N TRP A 121 0.97 -0.09 5.81
CA TRP A 121 1.97 -0.41 6.83
C TRP A 121 3.38 -0.53 6.23
N LEU A 122 3.52 -1.23 5.11
CA LEU A 122 4.80 -1.27 4.36
C LEU A 122 5.24 0.12 3.90
N GLY A 123 4.31 0.97 3.48
CA GLY A 123 4.56 2.36 3.11
C GLY A 123 5.13 3.20 4.26
N LEU A 124 4.62 3.02 5.48
CA LEU A 124 5.19 3.67 6.67
C LEU A 124 6.65 3.24 6.90
N HIS A 125 6.92 1.93 6.82
CA HIS A 125 8.29 1.43 6.96
C HIS A 125 9.22 1.91 5.84
N ALA A 126 8.75 1.94 4.61
CA ALA A 126 9.52 2.43 3.47
C ALA A 126 9.83 3.92 3.61
N ALA A 127 8.86 4.74 4.05
CA ALA A 127 9.08 6.16 4.34
C ALA A 127 10.14 6.39 5.42
N LEU A 128 10.15 5.57 6.47
CA LEU A 128 11.18 5.62 7.51
C LEU A 128 12.58 5.22 7.01
N ARG A 129 12.66 4.34 5.99
CA ARG A 129 13.92 3.83 5.43
C ARG A 129 14.45 4.65 4.24
N ARG A 130 13.61 5.49 3.61
CA ARG A 130 13.94 6.32 2.43
C ARG A 130 13.44 7.74 2.61
N LYS A 131 13.75 8.34 3.78
CA LYS A 131 13.31 9.70 4.17
C LYS A 131 13.70 10.78 3.17
N ASP A 132 14.85 10.63 2.54
CA ASP A 132 15.41 11.54 1.53
C ASP A 132 14.71 11.42 0.16
N ARG A 133 13.99 10.34 -0.08
CA ARG A 133 13.29 10.07 -1.34
C ARG A 133 11.80 10.33 -1.26
N VAL A 134 11.19 10.05 -0.10
CA VAL A 134 9.73 10.10 0.07
C VAL A 134 9.30 11.53 0.35
N ALA A 135 8.42 12.06 -0.53
CA ALA A 135 7.84 13.40 -0.45
C ALA A 135 6.40 13.42 0.09
N GLY A 136 5.74 12.26 0.17
CA GLY A 136 4.38 12.15 0.69
C GLY A 136 3.91 10.72 0.85
N LEU A 137 2.86 10.52 1.65
CA LEU A 137 2.28 9.20 1.92
C LEU A 137 0.75 9.25 1.86
N LEU A 138 0.16 8.34 1.09
CA LEU A 138 -1.28 8.08 1.03
C LEU A 138 -1.57 6.71 1.62
N GLY A 139 -2.26 6.66 2.75
CA GLY A 139 -2.78 5.44 3.36
C GLY A 139 -4.24 5.23 3.00
N ILE A 140 -4.56 4.13 2.32
CA ILE A 140 -5.92 3.75 1.91
C ILE A 140 -6.36 2.57 2.78
N ALA A 141 -7.26 2.80 3.72
CA ALA A 141 -7.62 1.83 4.76
C ALA A 141 -6.36 1.18 5.37
N ALA A 142 -5.31 1.99 5.64
CA ALA A 142 -4.03 1.50 6.10
C ALA A 142 -4.16 0.73 7.42
N ALA A 143 -3.52 -0.44 7.49
CA ALA A 143 -3.63 -1.39 8.59
C ALA A 143 -2.28 -1.60 9.31
N PRO A 144 -1.63 -0.55 9.88
CA PRO A 144 -0.41 -0.76 10.64
C PRO A 144 -0.68 -1.65 11.85
N ASP A 145 0.28 -2.51 12.18
CA ASP A 145 0.25 -3.40 13.33
C ASP A 145 -0.96 -4.35 13.38
N PHE A 146 -1.56 -4.71 12.23
CA PHE A 146 -2.77 -5.56 12.25
C PHE A 146 -2.50 -6.97 12.79
N THR A 147 -1.25 -7.40 12.89
CA THR A 147 -0.88 -8.64 13.56
C THR A 147 -1.13 -8.58 15.07
N ASP A 148 -1.12 -7.40 15.66
CA ASP A 148 -1.45 -7.20 17.08
C ASP A 148 -2.96 -7.15 17.30
N TRP A 149 -3.64 -6.16 16.76
CA TRP A 149 -5.06 -5.92 17.04
C TRP A 149 -6.02 -6.79 16.22
N GLY A 150 -5.58 -7.35 15.09
CA GLY A 150 -6.41 -8.17 14.20
C GLY A 150 -6.48 -9.66 14.57
N TYR A 151 -5.73 -10.12 15.57
CA TYR A 151 -5.66 -11.55 15.96
C TYR A 151 -5.96 -11.71 17.46
N PRO A 152 -7.17 -12.18 17.83
CA PRO A 152 -7.51 -12.58 19.20
C PRO A 152 -6.58 -13.68 19.73
N ALA A 153 -6.58 -13.87 21.03
CA ALA A 153 -5.68 -14.82 21.70
C ALA A 153 -5.80 -16.27 21.15
N ASP A 154 -7.02 -16.72 20.85
CA ASP A 154 -7.28 -18.05 20.29
C ASP A 154 -6.67 -18.21 18.90
N ASP A 155 -6.77 -17.19 18.05
CA ASP A 155 -6.18 -17.21 16.70
C ASP A 155 -4.65 -17.20 16.75
N ARG A 156 -4.07 -16.47 17.70
CA ARG A 156 -2.61 -16.48 17.95
C ARG A 156 -2.14 -17.86 18.41
N ALA A 157 -2.92 -18.54 19.27
CA ALA A 157 -2.62 -19.90 19.68
C ALA A 157 -2.63 -20.85 18.48
N VAL A 158 -3.64 -20.79 17.61
CA VAL A 158 -3.70 -21.59 16.38
C VAL A 158 -2.50 -21.32 15.48
N LEU A 159 -2.13 -20.06 15.27
CA LEU A 159 -0.95 -19.69 14.46
C LEU A 159 0.34 -20.30 15.03
N LEU A 160 0.52 -20.25 16.34
CA LEU A 160 1.73 -20.79 16.99
C LEU A 160 1.78 -22.32 16.96
N GLU A 161 0.65 -23.01 17.16
CA GLU A 161 0.56 -24.46 17.21
C GLU A 161 0.55 -25.10 15.81
N GLN A 162 -0.23 -24.54 14.89
CA GLN A 162 -0.48 -25.14 13.57
C GLN A 162 0.36 -24.55 12.43
N GLY A 163 1.05 -23.41 12.69
CA GLY A 163 1.86 -22.73 11.68
C GLY A 163 1.06 -21.88 10.69
N LYS A 164 -0.26 -21.99 10.67
CA LYS A 164 -1.18 -21.19 9.85
C LYS A 164 -2.55 -21.03 10.52
N LEU A 165 -3.26 -19.98 10.08
CA LEU A 165 -4.65 -19.71 10.43
C LEU A 165 -5.45 -19.51 9.15
N GLU A 166 -6.58 -20.20 9.03
CA GLU A 166 -7.53 -20.04 7.93
C GLU A 166 -8.80 -19.35 8.44
N ARG A 167 -9.22 -18.29 7.77
CA ARG A 167 -10.46 -17.56 8.05
C ARG A 167 -11.34 -17.49 6.82
N ALA A 168 -12.65 -17.39 7.00
CA ALA A 168 -13.56 -17.13 5.89
C ALA A 168 -13.14 -15.84 5.16
N ASN A 169 -13.09 -15.93 3.84
CA ASN A 169 -12.76 -14.79 2.99
C ASN A 169 -14.06 -14.11 2.52
N PRO A 170 -14.37 -12.89 2.96
CA PRO A 170 -15.60 -12.21 2.54
C PRO A 170 -15.59 -11.80 1.06
N TYR A 171 -14.47 -11.94 0.36
CA TYR A 171 -14.27 -11.48 -1.02
C TYR A 171 -14.05 -12.61 -2.03
N GLY A 172 -14.02 -13.87 -1.61
CA GLY A 172 -13.76 -15.01 -2.49
C GLY A 172 -14.21 -16.33 -1.88
N SER A 173 -14.18 -17.39 -2.70
CA SER A 173 -14.56 -18.75 -2.27
C SER A 173 -13.47 -19.44 -1.44
N GLU A 174 -12.21 -19.08 -1.67
CA GLU A 174 -11.07 -19.67 -0.96
C GLU A 174 -10.84 -18.96 0.36
N PRO A 175 -10.49 -19.67 1.44
CA PRO A 175 -10.21 -19.07 2.73
C PRO A 175 -9.01 -18.11 2.65
N SER A 176 -9.05 -17.07 3.46
CA SER A 176 -7.88 -16.22 3.71
C SER A 176 -6.93 -16.93 4.66
N VAL A 177 -5.68 -17.11 4.26
CA VAL A 177 -4.67 -17.84 5.03
C VAL A 177 -3.62 -16.89 5.57
N THR A 178 -3.36 -16.93 6.88
CA THR A 178 -2.22 -16.25 7.50
C THR A 178 -1.22 -17.30 7.98
N HIS A 179 0.04 -17.13 7.58
CA HIS A 179 1.12 -18.00 8.02
C HIS A 179 1.80 -17.43 9.27
N ARG A 180 2.25 -18.32 10.16
CA ARG A 180 2.88 -17.96 11.44
C ARG A 180 4.07 -17.01 11.25
N ASP A 181 4.92 -17.28 10.27
CA ASP A 181 6.15 -16.51 10.06
C ASP A 181 5.85 -15.08 9.58
N PHE A 182 4.77 -14.90 8.79
CA PHE A 182 4.25 -13.57 8.47
C PHE A 182 3.79 -12.85 9.74
N TRP A 183 2.97 -13.50 10.56
CA TRP A 183 2.45 -12.92 11.80
C TRP A 183 3.59 -12.55 12.77
N LEU A 184 4.57 -13.46 13.00
CA LEU A 184 5.74 -13.17 13.83
C LEU A 184 6.57 -11.99 13.31
N SER A 185 6.76 -11.91 11.99
CA SER A 185 7.44 -10.79 11.36
C SER A 185 6.70 -9.47 11.59
N GLY A 186 5.37 -9.47 11.49
CA GLY A 186 4.55 -8.30 11.78
C GLY A 186 4.68 -7.83 13.23
N GLU A 187 4.65 -8.77 14.20
CA GLU A 187 4.84 -8.44 15.63
C GLU A 187 6.19 -7.75 15.91
N GLN A 188 7.23 -8.10 15.17
CA GLN A 188 8.54 -7.44 15.27
C GLN A 188 8.61 -6.06 14.60
N MET A 189 7.66 -5.76 13.72
CA MET A 189 7.64 -4.55 12.90
C MET A 189 6.54 -3.56 13.32
N ARG A 190 6.05 -3.65 14.55
CA ARG A 190 5.01 -2.77 15.07
C ARG A 190 5.50 -1.33 15.21
N LEU A 191 4.63 -0.37 14.90
CA LEU A 191 4.94 1.06 14.88
C LEU A 191 4.07 1.90 15.84
N LEU A 192 2.84 1.48 16.11
CA LEU A 192 1.84 2.32 16.80
C LEU A 192 2.09 2.51 18.31
N PHE A 193 3.09 1.87 18.87
CA PHE A 193 3.43 1.99 20.31
C PHE A 193 4.33 3.19 20.63
N ALA A 194 4.87 3.89 19.62
CA ALA A 194 5.79 5.02 19.79
C ALA A 194 5.59 6.05 18.65
N PRO A 195 6.07 7.30 18.83
CA PRO A 195 6.02 8.30 17.77
C PRO A 195 6.75 7.85 16.51
N ILE A 196 6.09 7.99 15.35
CA ILE A 196 6.58 7.60 14.04
C ILE A 196 7.26 8.80 13.38
N ASP A 197 8.55 8.71 13.10
CA ASP A 197 9.39 9.81 12.59
C ASP A 197 9.23 10.02 11.08
N ILE A 198 7.97 10.22 10.65
CA ILE A 198 7.55 10.63 9.32
C ILE A 198 7.09 12.07 9.43
N VAL A 199 7.75 12.97 8.68
CA VAL A 199 7.53 14.43 8.73
C VAL A 199 6.94 14.98 7.43
N VAL A 200 6.89 14.16 6.37
CA VAL A 200 6.28 14.53 5.08
C VAL A 200 4.76 14.58 5.17
N PRO A 201 4.06 15.28 4.26
CA PRO A 201 2.60 15.28 4.21
C PRO A 201 2.02 13.87 4.12
N VAL A 202 0.97 13.60 4.93
CA VAL A 202 0.26 12.30 4.96
C VAL A 202 -1.23 12.52 4.71
N ARG A 203 -1.79 11.71 3.84
CA ARG A 203 -3.24 11.62 3.60
C ARG A 203 -3.71 10.23 3.94
N LEU A 204 -4.76 10.13 4.75
CA LEU A 204 -5.38 8.87 5.14
C LEU A 204 -6.82 8.85 4.66
N VAL A 205 -7.23 7.78 4.02
CA VAL A 205 -8.62 7.57 3.56
C VAL A 205 -9.13 6.28 4.16
N ILE A 206 -10.26 6.32 4.86
CA ILE A 206 -10.88 5.16 5.51
C ILE A 206 -12.39 5.16 5.31
N GLY A 207 -12.99 3.98 5.21
CA GLY A 207 -14.44 3.79 5.22
C GLY A 207 -15.02 3.81 6.63
N GLU A 208 -16.18 4.47 6.82
CA GLU A 208 -16.88 4.49 8.11
C GLU A 208 -17.29 3.09 8.59
N LYS A 209 -17.64 2.21 7.61
CA LYS A 209 -18.08 0.83 7.87
C LYS A 209 -17.02 -0.20 7.51
N ASP A 210 -15.75 0.16 7.63
CA ASP A 210 -14.66 -0.79 7.44
C ASP A 210 -14.71 -1.87 8.53
N PRO A 211 -14.98 -3.14 8.18
CA PRO A 211 -15.06 -4.22 9.16
C PRO A 211 -13.69 -4.80 9.53
N GLU A 212 -12.64 -4.47 8.75
CA GLU A 212 -11.30 -5.06 8.90
C GLU A 212 -10.36 -4.12 9.66
N VAL A 213 -10.41 -2.81 9.38
CA VAL A 213 -9.57 -1.80 10.05
C VAL A 213 -10.44 -0.89 10.91
N PRO A 214 -10.46 -1.07 12.23
CA PRO A 214 -11.17 -0.17 13.15
C PRO A 214 -10.66 1.27 12.98
N ILE A 215 -11.57 2.25 12.93
CA ILE A 215 -11.22 3.66 12.82
C ILE A 215 -10.25 4.12 13.92
N GLY A 216 -10.32 3.51 15.11
CA GLY A 216 -9.40 3.77 16.20
C GLY A 216 -7.93 3.52 15.87
N VAL A 217 -7.64 2.55 14.98
CA VAL A 217 -6.28 2.29 14.47
C VAL A 217 -5.80 3.48 13.64
N THR A 218 -6.65 3.99 12.75
CA THR A 218 -6.32 5.17 11.92
C THR A 218 -6.12 6.41 12.78
N LEU A 219 -6.96 6.63 13.79
CA LEU A 219 -6.81 7.75 14.74
C LEU A 219 -5.51 7.62 15.54
N LYS A 220 -5.16 6.40 15.97
CA LYS A 220 -3.89 6.13 16.63
C LYS A 220 -2.70 6.40 15.71
N LEU A 221 -2.79 6.05 14.43
CA LEU A 221 -1.76 6.38 13.44
C LEU A 221 -1.60 7.90 13.31
N VAL A 222 -2.70 8.67 13.20
CA VAL A 222 -2.65 10.15 13.18
C VAL A 222 -1.93 10.70 14.41
N GLU A 223 -2.22 10.17 15.59
CA GLU A 223 -1.58 10.59 16.85
C GLU A 223 -0.07 10.31 16.87
N GLN A 224 0.37 9.18 16.33
CA GLN A 224 1.77 8.77 16.36
C GLN A 224 2.63 9.43 15.29
N LEU A 225 2.07 9.89 14.18
CA LEU A 225 2.82 10.54 13.11
C LEU A 225 3.37 11.90 13.56
N ARG A 226 4.67 12.14 13.32
CA ARG A 226 5.33 13.43 13.61
C ARG A 226 5.07 14.51 12.55
N SER A 227 4.52 14.16 11.42
CA SER A 227 4.16 15.13 10.38
C SER A 227 3.20 16.19 10.92
N ALA A 228 3.44 17.45 10.58
CA ALA A 228 2.53 18.55 10.88
C ALA A 228 1.36 18.65 9.89
N ASP A 229 1.45 17.96 8.74
CA ASP A 229 0.39 17.91 7.72
C ASP A 229 -0.14 16.48 7.56
N VAL A 230 -1.00 16.08 8.49
CA VAL A 230 -1.75 14.80 8.44
C VAL A 230 -3.23 15.11 8.27
N GLN A 231 -3.83 14.59 7.20
CA GLN A 231 -5.27 14.74 6.95
C GLN A 231 -5.94 13.39 6.83
N LEU A 232 -7.10 13.25 7.46
CA LEU A 232 -7.92 12.05 7.45
C LEU A 232 -9.24 12.33 6.73
N LYS A 233 -9.53 11.55 5.70
CA LYS A 233 -10.81 11.52 5.01
C LYS A 233 -11.59 10.27 5.39
N LEU A 234 -12.72 10.46 6.05
CA LEU A 234 -13.68 9.41 6.38
C LEU A 234 -14.76 9.36 5.30
N ILE A 235 -14.91 8.21 4.65
CA ILE A 235 -15.93 7.98 3.63
C ILE A 235 -17.17 7.35 4.27
N LYS A 236 -18.28 8.08 4.25
CA LYS A 236 -19.55 7.62 4.82
C LYS A 236 -20.03 6.36 4.12
N ASN A 237 -20.41 5.35 4.90
CA ASN A 237 -20.80 4.00 4.45
C ASN A 237 -19.71 3.22 3.66
N GLY A 238 -18.50 3.76 3.49
CA GLY A 238 -17.39 3.05 2.85
C GLY A 238 -16.96 1.83 3.65
N GLY A 239 -16.64 0.74 2.96
CA GLY A 239 -16.05 -0.47 3.54
C GLY A 239 -14.52 -0.50 3.38
N HIS A 240 -13.92 -1.68 3.67
CA HIS A 240 -12.46 -1.84 3.59
C HIS A 240 -11.90 -1.66 2.18
N ARG A 241 -12.58 -2.19 1.17
CA ARG A 241 -12.07 -2.18 -0.20
C ARG A 241 -11.98 -0.80 -0.84
N LEU A 242 -12.86 0.13 -0.48
CA LEU A 242 -12.90 1.50 -1.04
C LEU A 242 -12.77 1.48 -2.57
N SER A 243 -13.60 0.70 -3.25
CA SER A 243 -13.50 0.44 -4.70
C SER A 243 -14.66 0.98 -5.53
N GLU A 244 -15.67 1.57 -4.88
CA GLU A 244 -16.76 2.23 -5.59
C GLU A 244 -16.27 3.50 -6.31
N PRO A 245 -16.89 3.94 -7.40
CA PRO A 245 -16.42 5.09 -8.18
C PRO A 245 -16.20 6.36 -7.35
N HIS A 246 -17.10 6.67 -6.41
CA HIS A 246 -16.96 7.85 -5.56
C HIS A 246 -15.85 7.70 -4.51
N GLU A 247 -15.56 6.47 -4.07
CA GLU A 247 -14.46 6.16 -3.15
C GLU A 247 -13.11 6.27 -3.86
N ILE A 248 -12.99 5.72 -5.06
CA ILE A 248 -11.82 5.88 -5.92
C ILE A 248 -11.57 7.36 -6.22
N HIS A 249 -12.62 8.12 -6.56
CA HIS A 249 -12.50 9.55 -6.77
C HIS A 249 -11.95 10.27 -5.52
N ALA A 250 -12.46 9.94 -4.34
CA ALA A 250 -11.99 10.53 -3.08
C ALA A 250 -10.50 10.22 -2.82
N ILE A 251 -10.04 9.00 -3.13
CA ILE A 251 -8.63 8.59 -3.05
C ILE A 251 -7.77 9.42 -4.03
N LEU A 252 -8.20 9.57 -5.28
CA LEU A 252 -7.46 10.32 -6.30
C LEU A 252 -7.39 11.82 -6.00
N VAL A 253 -8.38 12.39 -5.33
CA VAL A 253 -8.33 13.78 -4.83
C VAL A 253 -7.22 13.94 -3.79
N GLU A 254 -7.11 13.02 -2.83
CA GLU A 254 -6.04 13.09 -1.82
C GLU A 254 -4.66 12.84 -2.43
N LEU A 255 -4.57 11.94 -3.43
CA LEU A 255 -3.33 11.75 -4.18
C LEU A 255 -2.94 13.03 -4.94
N HIS A 256 -3.90 13.71 -5.57
CA HIS A 256 -3.66 14.98 -6.26
C HIS A 256 -3.09 16.03 -5.29
N ASN A 257 -3.68 16.18 -4.10
CA ASN A 257 -3.20 17.11 -3.09
C ASN A 257 -1.73 16.83 -2.71
N LEU A 258 -1.33 15.56 -2.55
CA LEU A 258 0.06 15.19 -2.29
C LEU A 258 0.99 15.51 -3.48
N VAL A 259 0.54 15.29 -4.70
CA VAL A 259 1.31 15.60 -5.91
C VAL A 259 1.59 17.10 -6.01
N GLU A 260 0.61 17.96 -5.71
CA GLU A 260 0.80 19.42 -5.73
C GLU A 260 1.77 19.91 -4.63
N LEU A 261 1.84 19.21 -3.49
CA LEU A 261 2.80 19.53 -2.41
C LEU A 261 4.22 19.03 -2.72
N ALA A 262 4.36 18.01 -3.59
CA ALA A 262 5.64 17.40 -3.94
C ALA A 262 6.33 18.06 -5.16
N ARG A 263 5.66 19.00 -5.82
CA ARG A 263 6.19 19.80 -6.94
C ARG A 263 6.94 21.02 -6.44
#